data_332f3ab00fd476c7cbae02f2d81e50e1
#
_entry.id   332f3ab00fd476c7cbae02f2d81e50e1
#
_cell.length_a   1.000
_cell.length_b   1.000
_cell.length_c   1.000
_cell.angle_alpha   90.00
_cell.angle_beta   90.00
_cell.angle_gamma   90.00
#
_symmetry.space_group_name_H-M   'P 1'
#
loop_
_entity.id
_entity.type
_entity.pdbx_description
1 polymer ?
#
loop_
_entity_poly.entity_id
_entity_poly.type
_entity_poly.pdbx_seq_one_letter_code
_entity_poly.pdbx_strand_id
1 'polypeptide(L)'
;SVLVLAGAVALLLDWLHRRTFYQRLTDMLDSLDETYLATELVQRPDFLEGELFYDALDRESRAMRDRIATARRLQREYREYVETWVHEIKTPIAAAHLIAKNNPSPEVDALDAEVDAIEGYVEQALYYSRGTSLERDFQIREVLLADVVRDALRHKARTLIGARVTPELEGLDLTVRADPKWLSFVIGQVLVNSAKYRSEKDGRGRVRITAMRRETGLDAWETVLAIADDGVGMDEETCNNIMHPE
;
A
#
# COMPACT_ATOMS: atom_id res chain seq x y z
N SER A 1 48.77 -48.32 -18.34
CA SER A 1 47.65 -47.72 -19.15
C SER A 1 46.28 -47.79 -18.44
N VAL A 2 45.91 -48.96 -17.83
CA VAL A 2 44.59 -49.11 -17.17
C VAL A 2 44.44 -48.19 -15.94
N LEU A 3 45.44 -48.06 -15.11
CA LEU A 3 45.46 -47.23 -13.93
C LEU A 3 45.29 -45.71 -14.26
N VAL A 4 45.95 -45.28 -15.35
CA VAL A 4 45.83 -43.86 -15.80
C VAL A 4 44.41 -43.58 -16.31
N LEU A 5 43.81 -44.51 -17.04
CA LEU A 5 42.43 -44.39 -17.52
C LEU A 5 41.44 -44.39 -16.36
N ALA A 6 41.60 -45.28 -15.38
CA ALA A 6 40.76 -45.32 -14.18
C ALA A 6 40.86 -44.01 -13.36
N GLY A 7 42.08 -43.47 -13.20
CA GLY A 7 42.28 -42.18 -12.54
C GLY A 7 41.63 -41.00 -13.29
N ALA A 8 41.73 -40.98 -14.62
CA ALA A 8 41.10 -39.95 -15.43
C ALA A 8 39.55 -40.02 -15.36
N VAL A 9 38.99 -41.21 -15.35
CA VAL A 9 37.54 -41.42 -15.19
C VAL A 9 37.06 -40.93 -13.79
N ALA A 10 37.80 -41.29 -12.73
CA ALA A 10 37.49 -40.87 -11.38
C ALA A 10 37.49 -39.32 -11.23
N LEU A 11 38.52 -38.67 -11.79
CA LEU A 11 38.60 -37.20 -11.79
C LEU A 11 37.46 -36.54 -12.60
N LEU A 12 37.09 -37.16 -13.72
CA LEU A 12 35.98 -36.65 -14.54
C LEU A 12 34.65 -36.82 -13.82
N LEU A 13 34.41 -37.90 -13.13
CA LEU A 13 33.19 -38.14 -12.35
C LEU A 13 33.11 -37.17 -11.17
N ASP A 14 34.21 -36.95 -10.45
CA ASP A 14 34.27 -35.98 -9.37
C ASP A 14 34.01 -34.55 -9.89
N TRP A 15 34.61 -34.17 -11.02
CA TRP A 15 34.37 -32.87 -11.64
C TRP A 15 32.91 -32.68 -12.08
N LEU A 16 32.29 -33.68 -12.69
CA LEU A 16 30.88 -33.65 -13.10
C LEU A 16 29.94 -33.54 -11.89
N HIS A 17 30.24 -34.26 -10.80
CA HIS A 17 29.46 -34.22 -9.57
C HIS A 17 29.48 -32.79 -8.95
N ARG A 18 30.65 -32.20 -8.79
CA ARG A 18 30.81 -30.81 -8.29
C ARG A 18 30.15 -29.77 -9.19
N ARG A 19 30.34 -29.89 -10.52
CA ARG A 19 29.71 -29.02 -11.50
C ARG A 19 28.20 -29.03 -11.41
N THR A 20 27.60 -30.22 -11.27
CA THR A 20 26.15 -30.38 -11.17
C THR A 20 25.59 -29.71 -9.92
N PHE A 21 26.29 -29.80 -8.79
CA PHE A 21 25.89 -29.12 -7.56
C PHE A 21 25.85 -27.59 -7.77
N TYR A 22 26.92 -26.98 -8.27
CA TYR A 22 26.97 -25.52 -8.45
C TYR A 22 25.97 -25.03 -9.50
N GLN A 23 25.75 -25.77 -10.58
CA GLN A 23 24.73 -25.44 -11.57
C GLN A 23 23.31 -25.44 -10.95
N ARG A 24 22.94 -26.48 -10.23
CA ARG A 24 21.65 -26.54 -9.54
C ARG A 24 21.47 -25.40 -8.55
N LEU A 25 22.51 -25.06 -7.81
CA LEU A 25 22.48 -23.95 -6.88
C LEU A 25 22.24 -22.62 -7.59
N THR A 26 22.95 -22.36 -8.69
CA THR A 26 22.81 -21.13 -9.49
C THR A 26 21.40 -21.06 -10.09
N ASP A 27 20.93 -22.12 -10.75
CA ASP A 27 19.61 -22.19 -11.36
C ASP A 27 18.49 -21.93 -10.32
N MET A 28 18.69 -22.44 -9.09
CA MET A 28 17.75 -22.24 -8.00
C MET A 28 17.78 -20.79 -7.47
N LEU A 29 18.94 -20.22 -7.27
CA LEU A 29 19.08 -18.82 -6.86
C LEU A 29 18.45 -17.86 -7.89
N ASP A 30 18.59 -18.16 -9.17
CA ASP A 30 18.02 -17.36 -10.27
C ASP A 30 16.48 -17.51 -10.37
N SER A 31 15.94 -18.65 -9.89
CA SER A 31 14.50 -18.94 -9.95
C SER A 31 13.70 -18.49 -8.72
N LEU A 32 14.38 -18.13 -7.63
CA LEU A 32 13.74 -17.75 -6.36
C LEU A 32 13.63 -16.23 -6.22
N ASP A 33 12.44 -15.74 -5.96
CA ASP A 33 12.22 -14.36 -5.54
C ASP A 33 12.85 -14.07 -4.16
N GLU A 34 12.88 -15.09 -3.28
CA GLU A 34 13.44 -15.00 -1.93
C GLU A 34 14.68 -15.89 -1.79
N THR A 35 15.84 -15.41 -2.23
CA THR A 35 17.11 -16.15 -2.30
C THR A 35 17.60 -16.71 -0.97
N TYR A 36 17.19 -16.12 0.17
CA TYR A 36 17.53 -16.59 1.52
C TYR A 36 16.88 -17.95 1.88
N LEU A 37 15.94 -18.43 1.06
CA LEU A 37 15.34 -19.77 1.20
C LEU A 37 16.12 -20.86 0.44
N ALA A 38 17.11 -20.49 -0.35
CA ALA A 38 17.85 -21.45 -1.20
C ALA A 38 18.45 -22.61 -0.41
N THR A 39 18.95 -22.37 0.80
CA THR A 39 19.55 -23.42 1.63
C THR A 39 18.55 -24.45 2.20
N GLU A 40 17.25 -24.15 2.19
CA GLU A 40 16.21 -25.11 2.57
C GLU A 40 15.87 -26.08 1.43
N LEU A 41 16.17 -25.69 0.19
CA LEU A 41 15.83 -26.44 -1.02
C LEU A 41 17.03 -27.21 -1.60
N VAL A 42 18.26 -26.78 -1.30
CA VAL A 42 19.49 -27.40 -1.77
C VAL A 42 19.95 -28.46 -0.79
N GLN A 43 20.25 -29.68 -1.30
CA GLN A 43 20.87 -30.71 -0.49
C GLN A 43 22.32 -30.38 -0.16
N ARG A 44 22.71 -30.65 1.09
CA ARG A 44 24.09 -30.45 1.52
C ARG A 44 25.02 -31.37 0.67
N PRO A 45 26.08 -30.81 0.04
CA PRO A 45 27.02 -31.56 -0.74
C PRO A 45 27.91 -32.44 0.14
N ASP A 46 28.54 -33.46 -0.46
CA ASP A 46 29.42 -34.46 0.19
C ASP A 46 30.92 -34.24 -0.11
N PHE A 47 31.30 -33.06 -0.62
CA PHE A 47 32.67 -32.66 -0.87
C PHE A 47 33.03 -31.36 -0.13
N LEU A 48 34.28 -31.28 0.33
CA LEU A 48 34.75 -30.31 1.31
C LEU A 48 34.44 -28.85 0.91
N GLU A 49 34.76 -28.42 -0.31
CA GLU A 49 34.55 -27.05 -0.78
C GLU A 49 33.06 -26.72 -0.86
N GLY A 50 32.24 -27.69 -1.27
CA GLY A 50 30.78 -27.55 -1.30
C GLY A 50 30.21 -27.42 0.11
N GLU A 51 30.64 -28.24 1.07
CA GLU A 51 30.22 -28.17 2.46
C GLU A 51 30.56 -26.80 3.09
N LEU A 52 31.80 -26.32 2.91
CA LEU A 52 32.22 -25.02 3.42
C LEU A 52 31.37 -23.87 2.84
N PHE A 53 31.12 -23.94 1.54
CA PHE A 53 30.27 -22.96 0.86
C PHE A 53 28.82 -23.03 1.35
N TYR A 54 28.26 -24.24 1.44
CA TYR A 54 26.91 -24.45 1.94
C TYR A 54 26.77 -23.94 3.39
N ASP A 55 27.72 -24.24 4.27
CA ASP A 55 27.68 -23.80 5.66
C ASP A 55 27.83 -22.25 5.78
N ALA A 56 28.57 -21.61 4.89
CA ALA A 56 28.63 -20.14 4.82
C ALA A 56 27.31 -19.55 4.35
N LEU A 57 26.74 -20.08 3.28
CA LEU A 57 25.45 -19.65 2.72
C LEU A 57 24.31 -19.88 3.70
N ASP A 58 24.27 -21.01 4.40
CA ASP A 58 23.25 -21.31 5.39
C ASP A 58 23.31 -20.36 6.60
N ARG A 59 24.51 -20.00 7.06
CA ARG A 59 24.66 -18.99 8.12
C ARG A 59 24.13 -17.62 7.70
N GLU A 60 24.46 -17.16 6.48
CA GLU A 60 23.93 -15.89 5.98
C GLU A 60 22.42 -15.94 5.75
N SER A 61 21.90 -17.02 5.21
CA SER A 61 20.48 -17.22 5.00
C SER A 61 19.70 -17.22 6.32
N ARG A 62 20.23 -17.87 7.37
CA ARG A 62 19.64 -17.81 8.74
C ARG A 62 19.67 -16.40 9.28
N ALA A 63 20.80 -15.71 9.21
CA ALA A 63 20.92 -14.34 9.70
C ALA A 63 19.94 -13.39 8.97
N MET A 64 19.75 -13.60 7.67
CA MET A 64 18.80 -12.81 6.88
C MET A 64 17.35 -13.12 7.27
N ARG A 65 16.99 -14.40 7.44
CA ARG A 65 15.65 -14.79 7.95
C ARG A 65 15.35 -14.16 9.31
N ASP A 66 16.32 -14.18 10.23
CA ASP A 66 16.15 -13.60 11.57
C ASP A 66 15.96 -12.08 11.50
N ARG A 67 16.70 -11.38 10.63
CA ARG A 67 16.52 -9.94 10.40
C ARG A 67 15.15 -9.63 9.82
N ILE A 68 14.71 -10.37 8.79
CA ILE A 68 13.39 -10.21 8.17
C ILE A 68 12.28 -10.49 9.19
N ALA A 69 12.40 -11.58 9.96
CA ALA A 69 11.43 -11.91 11.01
C ALA A 69 11.34 -10.82 12.08
N THR A 70 12.49 -10.25 12.49
CA THR A 70 12.55 -9.14 13.43
C THR A 70 11.92 -7.88 12.85
N ALA A 71 12.24 -7.51 11.61
CA ALA A 71 11.66 -6.35 10.95
C ALA A 71 10.13 -6.49 10.81
N ARG A 72 9.65 -7.66 10.39
CA ARG A 72 8.21 -7.96 10.29
C ARG A 72 7.50 -7.91 11.66
N ARG A 73 8.18 -8.32 12.73
CA ARG A 73 7.64 -8.23 14.10
C ARG A 73 7.51 -6.77 14.53
N LEU A 74 8.58 -5.98 14.42
CA LEU A 74 8.59 -4.56 14.78
C LEU A 74 7.54 -3.78 13.99
N GLN A 75 7.36 -4.10 12.70
CA GLN A 75 6.33 -3.48 11.87
C GLN A 75 4.90 -3.81 12.36
N ARG A 76 4.65 -5.06 12.81
CA ARG A 76 3.36 -5.42 13.41
C ARG A 76 3.12 -4.71 14.73
N GLU A 77 4.11 -4.71 15.62
CA GLU A 77 4.03 -4.02 16.92
C GLU A 77 3.77 -2.51 16.74
N TYR A 78 4.44 -1.88 15.78
CA TYR A 78 4.21 -0.47 15.45
C TYR A 78 2.79 -0.23 14.95
N ARG A 79 2.24 -1.09 14.09
CA ARG A 79 0.87 -0.98 13.59
C ARG A 79 -0.16 -1.12 14.72
N GLU A 80 -0.03 -2.15 15.56
CA GLU A 80 -0.90 -2.36 16.72
C GLU A 80 -0.87 -1.16 17.66
N TYR A 81 0.31 -0.58 17.88
CA TYR A 81 0.47 0.64 18.65
C TYR A 81 -0.30 1.82 18.03
N VAL A 82 -0.14 2.06 16.71
CA VAL A 82 -0.84 3.15 16.01
C VAL A 82 -2.35 2.94 16.04
N GLU A 83 -2.83 1.72 15.83
CA GLU A 83 -4.27 1.40 15.89
C GLU A 83 -4.86 1.68 17.28
N THR A 84 -4.17 1.26 18.33
CA THR A 84 -4.57 1.53 19.73
C THR A 84 -4.59 3.03 20.00
N TRP A 85 -3.51 3.74 19.63
CA TRP A 85 -3.41 5.18 19.78
C TRP A 85 -4.52 5.95 19.06
N VAL A 86 -4.85 5.56 17.82
CA VAL A 86 -5.96 6.15 17.05
C VAL A 86 -7.29 5.95 17.77
N HIS A 87 -7.55 4.76 18.32
CA HIS A 87 -8.77 4.52 19.08
C HIS A 87 -8.87 5.41 20.33
N GLU A 88 -7.76 5.59 21.04
CA GLU A 88 -7.70 6.44 22.23
C GLU A 88 -7.92 7.92 21.91
N ILE A 89 -7.41 8.41 20.77
CA ILE A 89 -7.60 9.81 20.35
C ILE A 89 -9.02 10.07 19.79
N LYS A 90 -9.64 9.10 19.12
CA LYS A 90 -11.01 9.25 18.62
C LYS A 90 -12.03 9.52 19.73
N THR A 91 -11.79 9.03 20.93
CA THR A 91 -12.67 9.26 22.09
C THR A 91 -12.75 10.72 22.49
N PRO A 92 -11.63 11.44 22.77
CA PRO A 92 -11.68 12.88 23.08
C PRO A 92 -12.13 13.73 21.88
N ILE A 93 -11.84 13.34 20.64
CA ILE A 93 -12.37 14.02 19.45
C ILE A 93 -13.89 13.95 19.44
N ALA A 94 -14.48 12.77 19.62
CA ALA A 94 -15.93 12.60 19.68
C ALA A 94 -16.57 13.41 20.83
N ALA A 95 -15.90 13.48 21.98
CA ALA A 95 -16.34 14.32 23.11
C ALA A 95 -16.29 15.82 22.75
N ALA A 96 -15.23 16.28 22.07
CA ALA A 96 -15.10 17.65 21.61
C ALA A 96 -16.24 18.04 20.64
N HIS A 97 -16.54 17.19 19.66
CA HIS A 97 -17.67 17.39 18.74
C HIS A 97 -19.02 17.45 19.49
N LEU A 98 -19.21 16.60 20.50
CA LEU A 98 -20.45 16.62 21.30
C LEU A 98 -20.58 17.92 22.10
N ILE A 99 -19.49 18.43 22.68
CA ILE A 99 -19.45 19.71 23.38
C ILE A 99 -19.77 20.84 22.41
N ALA A 100 -19.13 20.86 21.23
CA ALA A 100 -19.37 21.87 20.20
C ALA A 100 -20.85 21.88 19.78
N LYS A 101 -21.41 20.73 19.50
CA LYS A 101 -22.82 20.57 19.10
C LYS A 101 -23.80 21.10 20.14
N ASN A 102 -23.48 20.96 21.44
CA ASN A 102 -24.34 21.40 22.55
C ASN A 102 -24.16 22.87 22.91
N ASN A 103 -23.13 23.56 22.39
CA ASN A 103 -22.82 24.95 22.67
C ASN A 103 -22.56 25.74 21.37
N PRO A 104 -23.54 25.87 20.46
CA PRO A 104 -23.32 26.51 19.17
C PRO A 104 -23.00 27.99 19.32
N SER A 105 -21.84 28.39 18.80
CA SER A 105 -21.44 29.78 18.59
C SER A 105 -20.43 29.85 17.43
N PRO A 106 -20.21 31.00 16.80
CA PRO A 106 -19.24 31.12 15.71
C PRO A 106 -17.81 30.69 16.11
N GLU A 107 -17.42 30.96 17.36
CA GLU A 107 -16.12 30.58 17.89
C GLU A 107 -16.02 29.07 18.10
N VAL A 108 -17.10 28.43 18.57
CA VAL A 108 -17.16 26.98 18.76
C VAL A 108 -17.24 26.26 17.42
N ASP A 109 -17.94 26.81 16.42
CA ASP A 109 -18.00 26.27 15.08
C ASP A 109 -16.60 26.30 14.42
N ALA A 110 -15.81 27.37 14.62
CA ALA A 110 -14.43 27.45 14.18
C ALA A 110 -13.54 26.42 14.87
N LEU A 111 -13.71 26.22 16.18
CA LEU A 111 -12.98 25.19 16.93
C LEU A 111 -13.34 23.78 16.47
N ASP A 112 -14.62 23.51 16.21
CA ASP A 112 -15.10 22.21 15.72
C ASP A 112 -14.50 21.88 14.34
N ALA A 113 -14.27 22.89 13.48
CA ALA A 113 -13.58 22.71 12.21
C ALA A 113 -12.10 22.31 12.39
N GLU A 114 -11.40 22.84 13.41
CA GLU A 114 -10.03 22.41 13.73
C GLU A 114 -9.99 20.98 14.30
N VAL A 115 -11.01 20.60 15.07
CA VAL A 115 -11.16 19.21 15.56
C VAL A 115 -11.40 18.23 14.39
N ASP A 116 -12.23 18.63 13.39
CA ASP A 116 -12.40 17.86 12.14
C ASP A 116 -11.06 17.69 11.39
N ALA A 117 -10.21 18.73 11.37
CA ALA A 117 -8.89 18.66 10.77
C ALA A 117 -7.95 17.67 11.51
N ILE A 118 -7.97 17.72 12.85
CA ILE A 118 -7.22 16.77 13.69
C ILE A 118 -7.68 15.34 13.43
N GLU A 119 -9.00 15.08 13.36
CA GLU A 119 -9.54 13.76 13.04
C GLU A 119 -9.03 13.27 11.67
N GLY A 120 -8.97 14.17 10.68
CA GLY A 120 -8.42 13.87 9.35
C GLY A 120 -6.95 13.44 9.40
N TYR A 121 -6.11 14.13 10.19
CA TYR A 121 -4.70 13.73 10.37
C TYR A 121 -4.53 12.40 11.08
N VAL A 122 -5.36 12.11 12.08
CA VAL A 122 -5.37 10.83 12.79
C VAL A 122 -5.77 9.68 11.84
N GLU A 123 -6.79 9.89 11.01
CA GLU A 123 -7.17 8.92 9.97
C GLU A 123 -6.03 8.70 8.97
N GLN A 124 -5.38 9.76 8.50
CA GLN A 124 -4.25 9.68 7.59
C GLN A 124 -3.09 8.88 8.19
N ALA A 125 -2.73 9.11 9.46
CA ALA A 125 -1.69 8.36 10.17
C ALA A 125 -2.03 6.87 10.26
N LEU A 126 -3.29 6.52 10.55
CA LEU A 126 -3.76 5.14 10.57
C LEU A 126 -3.60 4.46 9.22
N TYR A 127 -4.03 5.12 8.14
CA TYR A 127 -3.93 4.57 6.79
C TYR A 127 -2.47 4.45 6.34
N TYR A 128 -1.60 5.41 6.67
CA TYR A 128 -0.17 5.32 6.38
C TYR A 128 0.48 4.11 7.09
N SER A 129 0.17 3.91 8.36
CA SER A 129 0.64 2.75 9.15
C SER A 129 0.21 1.41 8.54
N ARG A 130 -0.99 1.33 7.94
CA ARG A 130 -1.49 0.15 7.24
C ARG A 130 -0.88 -0.03 5.86
N GLY A 131 -0.64 1.05 5.13
CA GLY A 131 -0.11 1.02 3.76
C GLY A 131 1.30 0.46 3.63
N THR A 132 2.11 0.54 4.68
CA THR A 132 3.47 -0.02 4.70
C THR A 132 3.53 -1.55 4.79
N SER A 133 2.39 -2.23 4.95
CA SER A 133 2.30 -3.70 4.98
C SER A 133 1.30 -4.23 3.95
N LEU A 134 1.68 -4.11 2.68
CA LEU A 134 0.85 -4.32 1.49
C LEU A 134 0.16 -5.70 1.37
N GLU A 135 0.52 -6.74 2.11
CA GLU A 135 0.15 -8.11 1.71
C GLU A 135 -0.95 -8.79 2.55
N ARG A 136 -1.37 -8.27 3.71
CA ARG A 136 -2.23 -9.07 4.62
C ARG A 136 -3.53 -8.44 5.11
N ASP A 137 -3.72 -7.14 5.00
CA ASP A 137 -4.89 -6.46 5.59
C ASP A 137 -5.93 -5.97 4.58
N PHE A 138 -5.68 -6.08 3.28
CA PHE A 138 -6.64 -5.71 2.25
C PHE A 138 -7.75 -6.76 2.13
N GLN A 139 -8.96 -6.36 2.46
CA GLN A 139 -10.16 -7.16 2.18
C GLN A 139 -10.68 -6.89 0.77
N ILE A 140 -9.92 -7.36 -0.23
CA ILE A 140 -10.31 -7.20 -1.63
C ILE A 140 -11.56 -8.02 -1.89
N ARG A 141 -12.64 -7.33 -2.25
CA ARG A 141 -13.93 -7.93 -2.63
C ARG A 141 -14.57 -7.16 -3.77
N GLU A 142 -15.58 -7.73 -4.37
CA GLU A 142 -16.41 -7.01 -5.34
C GLU A 142 -17.23 -5.95 -4.62
N VAL A 143 -17.11 -4.70 -5.10
CA VAL A 143 -17.83 -3.55 -4.53
C VAL A 143 -18.39 -2.69 -5.64
N LEU A 144 -19.61 -2.17 -5.43
CA LEU A 144 -20.22 -1.20 -6.33
C LEU A 144 -19.62 0.16 -6.08
N LEU A 145 -19.09 0.82 -7.12
CA LEU A 145 -18.46 2.14 -7.00
C LEU A 145 -19.39 3.19 -6.42
N ALA A 146 -20.68 3.15 -6.78
CA ALA A 146 -21.67 4.07 -6.21
C ALA A 146 -21.76 4.00 -4.67
N ASP A 147 -21.59 2.83 -4.07
CA ASP A 147 -21.66 2.68 -2.62
C ASP A 147 -20.41 3.25 -1.94
N VAL A 148 -19.23 2.98 -2.51
CA VAL A 148 -17.96 3.49 -2.00
C VAL A 148 -17.87 4.99 -2.12
N VAL A 149 -18.24 5.56 -3.28
CA VAL A 149 -18.27 7.01 -3.51
C VAL A 149 -19.27 7.69 -2.57
N ARG A 150 -20.47 7.12 -2.38
CA ARG A 150 -21.47 7.64 -1.44
C ARG A 150 -20.98 7.63 0.00
N ASP A 151 -20.24 6.61 0.38
CA ASP A 151 -19.62 6.50 1.70
C ASP A 151 -18.57 7.60 1.91
N ALA A 152 -17.66 7.80 0.97
CA ALA A 152 -16.66 8.87 0.99
C ALA A 152 -17.31 10.27 1.07
N LEU A 153 -18.34 10.52 0.25
CA LEU A 153 -19.08 11.78 0.26
C LEU A 153 -19.77 12.02 1.60
N ARG A 154 -20.34 11.00 2.23
CA ARG A 154 -20.98 11.10 3.54
C ARG A 154 -19.97 11.46 4.62
N HIS A 155 -18.80 10.82 4.63
CA HIS A 155 -17.75 11.12 5.60
C HIS A 155 -17.17 12.53 5.42
N LYS A 156 -17.12 13.06 4.20
CA LYS A 156 -16.57 14.39 3.90
C LYS A 156 -17.63 15.46 3.64
N ALA A 157 -18.91 15.16 3.94
CA ALA A 157 -20.04 16.07 3.68
C ALA A 157 -19.87 17.44 4.33
N ARG A 158 -19.46 17.49 5.60
CA ARG A 158 -19.25 18.75 6.34
C ARG A 158 -18.19 19.63 5.64
N THR A 159 -17.05 19.04 5.26
CA THR A 159 -15.96 19.72 4.54
C THR A 159 -16.43 20.28 3.20
N LEU A 160 -17.15 19.46 2.40
CA LEU A 160 -17.66 19.87 1.09
C LEU A 160 -18.72 20.99 1.21
N ILE A 161 -19.65 20.88 2.16
CA ILE A 161 -20.68 21.90 2.41
C ILE A 161 -20.05 23.20 2.88
N GLY A 162 -19.10 23.14 3.84
CA GLY A 162 -18.38 24.32 4.33
C GLY A 162 -17.59 25.02 3.23
N ALA A 163 -16.98 24.27 2.32
CA ALA A 163 -16.29 24.78 1.15
C ALA A 163 -17.24 25.13 -0.02
N ARG A 164 -18.56 24.91 0.08
CA ARG A 164 -19.55 25.10 -0.99
C ARG A 164 -19.18 24.34 -2.29
N VAL A 165 -18.64 23.14 -2.15
CA VAL A 165 -18.32 22.24 -3.27
C VAL A 165 -19.47 21.29 -3.51
N THR A 166 -19.97 21.24 -4.75
CA THR A 166 -21.07 20.38 -5.17
C THR A 166 -20.54 19.17 -5.93
N PRO A 167 -20.81 17.93 -5.49
CA PRO A 167 -20.44 16.72 -6.22
C PRO A 167 -21.39 16.45 -7.38
N GLU A 168 -20.85 16.10 -8.55
CA GLU A 168 -21.54 15.58 -9.73
C GLU A 168 -21.10 14.13 -9.95
N LEU A 169 -22.05 13.19 -10.08
CA LEU A 169 -21.78 11.76 -10.15
C LEU A 169 -22.28 11.18 -11.47
N GLU A 170 -21.43 10.39 -12.17
CA GLU A 170 -21.78 9.79 -13.45
C GLU A 170 -21.14 8.40 -13.62
N GLY A 171 -21.88 7.42 -14.13
CA GLY A 171 -21.37 6.11 -14.51
C GLY A 171 -20.91 5.21 -13.35
N LEU A 172 -21.36 5.43 -12.11
CA LEU A 172 -20.91 4.74 -10.91
C LEU A 172 -21.55 3.36 -10.67
N ASP A 173 -22.34 2.86 -11.60
CA ASP A 173 -23.01 1.55 -11.59
C ASP A 173 -22.06 0.38 -11.93
N LEU A 174 -20.77 0.63 -11.91
CA LEU A 174 -19.72 -0.36 -12.17
C LEU A 174 -19.26 -1.03 -10.89
N THR A 175 -19.01 -2.34 -10.96
CA THR A 175 -18.42 -3.14 -9.89
C THR A 175 -16.93 -3.29 -10.13
N VAL A 176 -16.13 -3.14 -9.06
CA VAL A 176 -14.68 -3.31 -9.06
C VAL A 176 -14.24 -4.22 -7.92
N ARG A 177 -13.07 -4.84 -8.08
CA ARG A 177 -12.43 -5.60 -6.99
C ARG A 177 -11.49 -4.68 -6.22
N ALA A 178 -11.90 -4.27 -5.03
CA ALA A 178 -11.13 -3.37 -4.17
C ALA A 178 -11.44 -3.61 -2.70
N ASP A 179 -10.60 -3.06 -1.82
CA ASP A 179 -10.98 -2.87 -0.42
C ASP A 179 -11.83 -1.59 -0.33
N PRO A 180 -13.11 -1.70 0.09
CA PRO A 180 -14.02 -0.56 0.09
C PRO A 180 -13.60 0.54 1.05
N LYS A 181 -12.97 0.20 2.19
CA LYS A 181 -12.51 1.18 3.18
C LYS A 181 -11.34 2.00 2.63
N TRP A 182 -10.36 1.32 2.01
CA TRP A 182 -9.23 1.97 1.37
C TRP A 182 -9.67 2.86 0.21
N LEU A 183 -10.53 2.35 -0.65
CA LEU A 183 -11.02 3.12 -1.80
C LEU A 183 -11.83 4.34 -1.33
N SER A 184 -12.70 4.19 -0.33
CA SER A 184 -13.44 5.30 0.28
C SER A 184 -12.51 6.35 0.89
N PHE A 185 -11.44 5.92 1.57
CA PHE A 185 -10.43 6.83 2.12
C PHE A 185 -9.71 7.61 1.02
N VAL A 186 -9.20 6.94 -0.02
CA VAL A 186 -8.50 7.61 -1.13
C VAL A 186 -9.41 8.65 -1.81
N ILE A 187 -10.66 8.27 -2.12
CA ILE A 187 -11.66 9.20 -2.66
C ILE A 187 -11.86 10.38 -1.70
N GLY A 188 -12.00 10.10 -0.41
CA GLY A 188 -12.17 11.12 0.63
C GLY A 188 -11.00 12.12 0.69
N GLN A 189 -9.75 11.67 0.51
CA GLN A 189 -8.58 12.56 0.46
C GLN A 189 -8.61 13.48 -0.77
N VAL A 190 -8.99 12.95 -1.94
CA VAL A 190 -9.15 13.78 -3.15
C VAL A 190 -10.25 14.82 -2.96
N LEU A 191 -11.38 14.45 -2.34
CA LEU A 191 -12.48 15.37 -2.04
C LEU A 191 -12.06 16.50 -1.07
N VAL A 192 -11.25 16.18 -0.06
CA VAL A 192 -10.69 17.20 0.86
C VAL A 192 -9.76 18.14 0.10
N ASN A 193 -8.92 17.63 -0.80
CA ASN A 193 -8.07 18.46 -1.64
C ASN A 193 -8.89 19.36 -2.56
N SER A 194 -9.94 18.83 -3.21
CA SER A 194 -10.85 19.62 -4.05
C SER A 194 -11.55 20.75 -3.26
N ALA A 195 -11.89 20.50 -1.99
CA ALA A 195 -12.46 21.52 -1.11
C ALA A 195 -11.43 22.60 -0.71
N LYS A 196 -10.19 22.17 -0.40
CA LYS A 196 -9.10 23.04 0.04
C LYS A 196 -8.59 23.96 -1.07
N TYR A 197 -8.46 23.43 -2.29
CA TYR A 197 -7.88 24.14 -3.44
C TYR A 197 -8.94 24.64 -4.43
N ARG A 198 -10.19 24.82 -3.97
CA ARG A 198 -11.27 25.36 -4.81
C ARG A 198 -10.92 26.75 -5.34
N SER A 199 -11.41 27.10 -6.52
CA SER A 199 -11.27 28.45 -7.06
C SER A 199 -12.16 29.44 -6.29
N GLU A 200 -11.61 30.61 -5.96
CA GLU A 200 -12.37 31.68 -5.28
C GLU A 200 -13.29 32.50 -6.23
N LYS A 201 -13.14 32.33 -7.56
CA LYS A 201 -13.79 33.17 -8.58
C LYS A 201 -15.31 33.23 -8.48
N ASP A 202 -15.98 32.11 -8.13
CA ASP A 202 -17.45 32.02 -8.08
C ASP A 202 -17.99 31.69 -6.69
N GLY A 203 -17.13 31.57 -5.66
CA GLY A 203 -17.48 31.18 -4.31
C GLY A 203 -18.15 29.80 -4.19
N ARG A 204 -18.23 29.06 -5.27
CA ARG A 204 -18.75 27.68 -5.37
C ARG A 204 -17.78 26.85 -6.16
N GLY A 205 -17.53 25.61 -5.69
CA GLY A 205 -16.73 24.63 -6.41
C GLY A 205 -17.59 23.46 -6.89
N ARG A 206 -17.08 22.74 -7.88
CA ARG A 206 -17.66 21.48 -8.37
C ARG A 206 -16.61 20.39 -8.37
N VAL A 207 -17.02 19.21 -7.98
CA VAL A 207 -16.19 18.00 -8.11
C VAL A 207 -16.99 16.95 -8.88
N ARG A 208 -16.48 16.54 -10.04
CA ARG A 208 -17.11 15.52 -10.88
C ARG A 208 -16.41 14.19 -10.64
N ILE A 209 -17.19 13.17 -10.32
CA ILE A 209 -16.73 11.80 -10.11
C ILE A 209 -17.38 10.94 -11.17
N THR A 210 -16.57 10.42 -12.10
CA THR A 210 -17.03 9.61 -13.22
C THR A 210 -16.36 8.25 -13.24
N ALA A 211 -17.09 7.20 -13.58
CA ALA A 211 -16.49 5.89 -13.81
C ALA A 211 -16.84 5.40 -15.22
N MET A 212 -15.85 4.80 -15.89
CA MET A 212 -16.01 4.23 -17.21
C MET A 212 -15.17 2.96 -17.37
N ARG A 213 -15.59 2.08 -18.28
CA ARG A 213 -14.75 0.99 -18.74
C ARG A 213 -13.90 1.46 -19.92
N ARG A 214 -12.63 1.13 -19.90
CA ARG A 214 -11.67 1.41 -20.96
C ARG A 214 -11.04 0.11 -21.45
N GLU A 215 -11.00 -0.09 -22.74
CA GLU A 215 -10.31 -1.21 -23.37
C GLU A 215 -8.79 -0.94 -23.36
N THR A 216 -8.00 -1.90 -22.85
CA THR A 216 -6.54 -1.76 -22.70
C THR A 216 -5.75 -2.66 -23.64
N GLY A 217 -6.42 -3.51 -24.43
CA GLY A 217 -5.81 -4.42 -25.40
C GLY A 217 -6.77 -5.53 -25.84
N LEU A 218 -6.27 -6.57 -26.50
CA LEU A 218 -7.07 -7.71 -26.93
C LEU A 218 -7.80 -8.36 -25.74
N ASP A 219 -9.12 -8.10 -25.66
CA ASP A 219 -10.04 -8.61 -24.62
C ASP A 219 -9.72 -8.20 -23.16
N ALA A 220 -8.90 -7.17 -22.94
CA ALA A 220 -8.60 -6.65 -21.61
C ALA A 220 -9.33 -5.33 -21.35
N TRP A 221 -10.05 -5.25 -20.23
CA TRP A 221 -10.81 -4.07 -19.80
C TRP A 221 -10.34 -3.62 -18.43
N GLU A 222 -10.21 -2.31 -18.27
CA GLU A 222 -10.03 -1.69 -16.97
C GLU A 222 -11.21 -0.78 -16.61
N THR A 223 -11.45 -0.60 -15.33
CA THR A 223 -12.40 0.40 -14.83
C THR A 223 -11.61 1.62 -14.38
N VAL A 224 -11.88 2.75 -15.00
CA VAL A 224 -11.27 4.04 -14.66
C VAL A 224 -12.25 4.83 -13.82
N LEU A 225 -11.86 5.21 -12.59
CA LEU A 225 -12.56 6.18 -11.75
C LEU A 225 -11.81 7.50 -11.86
N ALA A 226 -12.46 8.51 -12.43
CA ALA A 226 -11.89 9.85 -12.57
C ALA A 226 -12.59 10.82 -11.60
N ILE A 227 -11.80 11.63 -10.89
CA ILE A 227 -12.28 12.69 -10.02
C ILE A 227 -11.65 13.98 -10.54
N ALA A 228 -12.47 14.93 -10.95
CA ALA A 228 -12.05 16.23 -11.49
C ALA A 228 -12.74 17.36 -10.73
N ASP A 229 -11.98 18.35 -10.30
CA ASP A 229 -12.48 19.58 -9.69
C ASP A 229 -12.23 20.79 -10.60
N ASP A 230 -12.91 21.87 -10.31
CA ASP A 230 -12.76 23.19 -10.96
C ASP A 230 -11.90 24.16 -10.11
N GLY A 231 -10.96 23.60 -9.34
CA GLY A 231 -10.06 24.31 -8.45
C GLY A 231 -8.98 25.15 -9.16
N VAL A 232 -8.00 25.60 -8.38
CA VAL A 232 -6.88 26.42 -8.91
C VAL A 232 -5.92 25.63 -9.79
N GLY A 233 -6.02 24.28 -9.78
CA GLY A 233 -5.11 23.40 -10.49
C GLY A 233 -3.74 23.29 -9.82
N MET A 234 -2.85 22.53 -10.46
CA MET A 234 -1.45 22.34 -10.07
C MET A 234 -0.54 22.70 -11.23
N ASP A 235 0.59 23.31 -10.95
CA ASP A 235 1.63 23.48 -11.94
C ASP A 235 2.38 22.13 -12.20
N GLU A 236 3.17 22.11 -13.25
CA GLU A 236 3.86 20.89 -13.70
C GLU A 236 4.88 20.38 -12.66
N GLU A 237 5.52 21.28 -11.92
CA GLU A 237 6.48 20.97 -10.86
C GLU A 237 5.78 20.32 -9.67
N THR A 238 4.67 20.89 -9.20
CA THR A 238 3.85 20.32 -8.12
C THR A 238 3.30 18.96 -8.49
N CYS A 239 2.84 18.79 -9.74
CA CYS A 239 2.31 17.52 -10.23
C CYS A 239 3.38 16.42 -10.21
N ASN A 240 4.59 16.73 -10.67
CA ASN A 240 5.73 15.79 -10.66
C ASN A 240 6.14 15.40 -9.23
N ASN A 241 6.18 16.36 -8.31
CA ASN A 241 6.57 16.11 -6.91
C ASN A 241 5.55 15.25 -6.15
N ILE A 242 4.26 15.33 -6.48
CA ILE A 242 3.23 14.47 -5.88
C ILE A 242 3.36 13.02 -6.38
N MET A 243 3.71 12.82 -7.65
CA MET A 243 3.81 11.49 -8.25
C MET A 243 5.15 10.79 -7.95
N HIS A 244 6.18 11.54 -7.63
CA HIS A 244 7.55 11.07 -7.33
C HIS A 244 8.11 11.79 -6.10
N PRO A 245 7.57 11.52 -4.89
CA PRO A 245 8.16 12.06 -3.67
C PRO A 245 9.57 11.48 -3.50
N GLU A 246 10.58 12.36 -3.34
CA GLU A 246 11.97 11.97 -3.02
C GLU A 246 12.08 11.24 -1.68
#